data_6951b4bdbee21c1d033f47f00efb8543
#
_entry.id   6951b4bdbee21c1d033f47f00efb8543
#
_cell.length_a   1.000
_cell.length_b   1.000
_cell.length_c   1.000
_cell.angle_alpha   90.00
_cell.angle_beta   90.00
_cell.angle_gamma   90.00
#
_symmetry.space_group_name_H-M   'P 1'
#
loop_
_entity.id
_entity.type
_entity.pdbx_description
1 polymer ?
#
loop_
_entity_poly.entity_id
_entity_poly.type
_entity_poly.pdbx_seq_one_letter_code
_entity_poly.pdbx_strand_id
1 'polypeptide(L)'
;GRWLSKTLWELGQWAVSGALQDAKLDISRVEAGAIGLYNDIFARQAIPECSFLGHMGLAFKPLVRVTNGGATGIYAFGTAFDMVASGRHDIVLCVGTEKATDCYDFMSESQTPEVVQTIAWSWDPLFERDQGATAADSYAEVILAYMDHYPDDLKMPVRAEILRIMCEQAKNNPNAQRRDEIVTPERVEQSPWIIEPAFKKLETCVYTEGAACLIFAAEGVAEEICKSAGNPPIWIEGLGFACEPYWWGISHPHKLPGRIESHHLAAKAAYEMAGITPQDVNVVELHDAFLPQLEISMAEMGFVPLGHADDLIEKKVMAPHGQLLVNPSGGLIYGGHFVGGSNMFSAWSARRELIKRELEYGLVHGTGASSAQYGGVAILRRGVI
;
A
#
# COMPACT_ATOMS: atom_id res chain seq x y z
N GLY A 1 -8.76 -8.13 -8.00
CA GLY A 1 -9.19 -8.86 -9.20
C GLY A 1 -9.72 -7.92 -10.30
N ARG A 2 -10.33 -8.49 -11.32
CA ARG A 2 -11.11 -7.73 -12.32
C ARG A 2 -12.60 -8.02 -12.07
N TRP A 3 -13.35 -6.99 -11.69
CA TRP A 3 -14.74 -7.11 -11.24
C TRP A 3 -15.69 -6.41 -12.23
N LEU A 4 -15.64 -6.79 -13.50
CA LEU A 4 -16.39 -6.15 -14.60
C LEU A 4 -17.91 -6.06 -14.36
N SER A 5 -18.47 -6.98 -13.57
CA SER A 5 -19.92 -7.00 -13.24
C SER A 5 -20.27 -6.25 -11.95
N LYS A 6 -19.30 -5.57 -11.32
CA LYS A 6 -19.48 -4.87 -10.06
C LYS A 6 -19.23 -3.39 -10.23
N THR A 7 -20.00 -2.60 -9.53
CA THR A 7 -19.79 -1.16 -9.42
C THR A 7 -18.76 -0.84 -8.33
N LEU A 8 -18.19 0.36 -8.35
CA LEU A 8 -17.33 0.85 -7.31
C LEU A 8 -17.98 0.76 -5.91
N TRP A 9 -19.24 1.14 -5.79
CA TRP A 9 -19.93 1.11 -4.51
C TRP A 9 -20.29 -0.31 -4.03
N GLU A 10 -20.53 -1.28 -4.92
CA GLU A 10 -20.69 -2.70 -4.52
C GLU A 10 -19.42 -3.27 -3.94
N LEU A 11 -18.25 -2.92 -4.50
CA LEU A 11 -16.96 -3.33 -3.93
C LEU A 11 -16.77 -2.73 -2.53
N GLY A 12 -17.02 -1.43 -2.37
CA GLY A 12 -16.96 -0.77 -1.06
C GLY A 12 -17.93 -1.38 -0.04
N GLN A 13 -19.16 -1.64 -0.44
CA GLN A 13 -20.18 -2.29 0.41
C GLN A 13 -19.75 -3.69 0.88
N TRP A 14 -19.14 -4.49 0.00
CA TRP A 14 -18.63 -5.81 0.38
C TRP A 14 -17.56 -5.72 1.46
N ALA A 15 -16.60 -4.79 1.30
CA ALA A 15 -15.54 -4.58 2.29
C ALA A 15 -16.12 -4.12 3.64
N VAL A 16 -17.06 -3.17 3.62
CA VAL A 16 -17.73 -2.68 4.84
C VAL A 16 -18.51 -3.80 5.51
N SER A 17 -19.31 -4.55 4.76
CA SER A 17 -20.09 -5.68 5.31
C SER A 17 -19.19 -6.74 5.93
N GLY A 18 -18.07 -7.05 5.28
CA GLY A 18 -17.08 -7.99 5.81
C GLY A 18 -16.44 -7.51 7.12
N ALA A 19 -16.06 -6.23 7.19
CA ALA A 19 -15.48 -5.65 8.40
C ALA A 19 -16.47 -5.60 9.57
N LEU A 20 -17.72 -5.21 9.32
CA LEU A 20 -18.77 -5.20 10.33
C LEU A 20 -19.09 -6.62 10.83
N GLN A 21 -19.08 -7.60 9.93
CA GLN A 21 -19.29 -9.01 10.30
C GLN A 21 -18.12 -9.54 11.15
N ASP A 22 -16.87 -9.24 10.78
CA ASP A 22 -15.66 -9.64 11.53
C ASP A 22 -15.69 -9.05 12.95
N ALA A 23 -16.08 -7.78 13.07
CA ALA A 23 -16.19 -7.08 14.35
C ALA A 23 -17.49 -7.38 15.14
N LYS A 24 -18.46 -8.08 14.54
CA LYS A 24 -19.83 -8.23 15.08
C LYS A 24 -20.46 -6.90 15.49
N LEU A 25 -20.23 -5.88 14.65
CA LEU A 25 -20.64 -4.50 14.92
C LEU A 25 -21.82 -4.10 14.04
N ASP A 26 -22.82 -3.45 14.65
CA ASP A 26 -23.88 -2.81 13.88
C ASP A 26 -23.43 -1.47 13.32
N ILE A 27 -23.78 -1.20 12.05
CA ILE A 27 -23.41 0.04 11.36
C ILE A 27 -23.93 1.32 12.04
N SER A 28 -24.98 1.23 12.82
CA SER A 28 -25.52 2.37 13.57
C SER A 28 -24.53 2.91 14.63
N ARG A 29 -23.63 2.07 15.12
CA ARG A 29 -22.58 2.46 16.07
C ARG A 29 -21.42 3.24 15.41
N VAL A 30 -21.27 3.15 14.09
CA VAL A 30 -20.24 3.92 13.38
C VAL A 30 -20.64 5.39 13.33
N GLU A 31 -19.72 6.27 13.63
CA GLU A 31 -19.98 7.70 13.79
C GLU A 31 -19.47 8.54 12.61
N ALA A 32 -18.43 8.07 11.95
CA ALA A 32 -17.81 8.80 10.83
C ALA A 32 -17.09 7.85 9.86
N GLY A 33 -16.63 8.37 8.74
CA GLY A 33 -15.87 7.62 7.75
C GLY A 33 -14.71 8.39 7.13
N ALA A 34 -13.62 7.67 6.81
CA ALA A 34 -12.55 8.12 5.95
C ALA A 34 -12.52 7.22 4.71
N ILE A 35 -12.50 7.81 3.52
CA ILE A 35 -12.51 7.07 2.25
C ILE A 35 -11.22 7.32 1.49
N GLY A 36 -10.48 6.25 1.21
CA GLY A 36 -9.38 6.24 0.27
C GLY A 36 -9.88 5.95 -1.15
N LEU A 37 -9.82 6.94 -2.02
CA LEU A 37 -10.15 6.81 -3.42
C LEU A 37 -9.19 7.68 -4.24
N TYR A 38 -8.41 7.04 -5.11
CA TYR A 38 -7.29 7.71 -5.76
C TYR A 38 -7.74 8.79 -6.74
N ASN A 39 -8.61 8.46 -7.72
CA ASN A 39 -8.99 9.48 -8.68
C ASN A 39 -10.43 9.35 -9.22
N ASP A 40 -10.93 10.46 -9.74
CA ASP A 40 -12.27 10.58 -10.29
C ASP A 40 -12.38 9.99 -11.70
N ILE A 41 -11.27 9.91 -12.42
CA ILE A 41 -11.25 9.48 -13.83
C ILE A 41 -11.54 7.99 -13.94
N PHE A 42 -11.03 7.17 -13.02
CA PHE A 42 -11.34 5.74 -13.00
C PHE A 42 -12.84 5.47 -12.84
N ALA A 43 -13.52 6.24 -11.99
CA ALA A 43 -14.96 6.13 -11.79
C ALA A 43 -15.77 6.91 -12.83
N ARG A 44 -15.14 7.73 -13.69
CA ARG A 44 -15.78 8.64 -14.64
C ARG A 44 -16.81 9.58 -13.99
N GLN A 45 -16.57 9.91 -12.74
CA GLN A 45 -17.44 10.73 -11.93
C GLN A 45 -16.61 11.64 -11.04
N ALA A 46 -16.85 12.95 -11.10
CA ALA A 46 -16.30 13.85 -10.10
C ALA A 46 -16.96 13.57 -8.74
N ILE A 47 -16.16 13.47 -7.69
CA ILE A 47 -16.64 13.17 -6.33
C ILE A 47 -17.43 11.85 -6.28
N PRO A 48 -16.82 10.71 -6.72
CA PRO A 48 -17.55 9.44 -6.84
C PRO A 48 -18.02 8.88 -5.50
N GLU A 49 -17.41 9.27 -4.38
CA GLU A 49 -17.84 8.89 -3.04
C GLU A 49 -19.29 9.28 -2.73
N CYS A 50 -19.82 10.34 -3.37
CA CYS A 50 -21.20 10.73 -3.18
C CYS A 50 -22.19 9.64 -3.60
N SER A 51 -21.83 8.81 -4.59
CA SER A 51 -22.72 7.76 -5.09
C SER A 51 -22.82 6.57 -4.16
N PHE A 52 -21.87 6.34 -3.27
CA PHE A 52 -21.84 5.13 -2.43
C PHE A 52 -21.98 5.34 -0.93
N LEU A 53 -22.09 6.58 -0.47
CA LEU A 53 -22.28 6.90 0.96
C LEU A 53 -23.45 6.12 1.58
N GLY A 54 -24.61 6.13 0.92
CA GLY A 54 -25.80 5.41 1.39
C GLY A 54 -25.61 3.90 1.40
N HIS A 55 -24.92 3.38 0.41
CA HIS A 55 -24.67 1.93 0.29
C HIS A 55 -23.70 1.39 1.36
N MET A 56 -22.83 2.25 1.87
CA MET A 56 -21.90 1.89 2.96
C MET A 56 -22.46 2.15 4.36
N GLY A 57 -23.70 2.65 4.47
CA GLY A 57 -24.30 2.99 5.76
C GLY A 57 -23.72 4.24 6.42
N LEU A 58 -23.06 5.10 5.63
CA LEU A 58 -22.46 6.36 6.08
C LEU A 58 -23.33 7.59 5.83
N ALA A 59 -24.58 7.42 5.33
CA ALA A 59 -25.50 8.51 5.17
C ALA A 59 -25.72 9.25 6.51
N PHE A 60 -25.74 10.58 6.45
CA PHE A 60 -25.90 11.50 7.59
C PHE A 60 -24.74 11.48 8.60
N LYS A 61 -23.60 10.88 8.26
CA LYS A 61 -22.38 10.84 9.09
C LYS A 61 -21.28 11.69 8.44
N PRO A 62 -20.39 12.29 9.25
CA PRO A 62 -19.21 12.98 8.69
C PRO A 62 -18.37 12.03 7.85
N LEU A 63 -17.92 12.51 6.69
CA LEU A 63 -17.07 11.77 5.79
C LEU A 63 -15.95 12.64 5.25
N VAL A 64 -14.76 12.07 5.16
CA VAL A 64 -13.60 12.69 4.52
C VAL A 64 -13.07 11.75 3.43
N ARG A 65 -12.89 12.28 2.22
CA ARG A 65 -12.15 11.59 1.16
C ARG A 65 -10.69 12.01 1.21
N VAL A 66 -9.81 11.03 1.04
CA VAL A 66 -8.36 11.19 0.97
C VAL A 66 -7.85 10.70 -0.37
N THR A 67 -6.93 11.45 -0.98
CA THR A 67 -6.26 11.06 -2.22
C THR A 67 -4.80 11.52 -2.21
N ASN A 68 -3.86 10.58 -2.30
CA ASN A 68 -2.41 10.81 -2.28
C ASN A 68 -1.68 9.82 -3.21
N GLY A 69 -2.20 9.63 -4.44
CA GLY A 69 -1.62 8.64 -5.36
C GLY A 69 -1.63 7.24 -4.77
N GLY A 70 -0.56 6.48 -4.96
CA GLY A 70 -0.39 5.14 -4.39
C GLY A 70 -0.41 5.09 -2.86
N ALA A 71 -0.12 6.22 -2.19
CA ALA A 71 -0.19 6.35 -0.73
C ALA A 71 -1.61 6.62 -0.20
N THR A 72 -2.62 6.72 -1.06
CA THR A 72 -4.00 7.07 -0.66
C THR A 72 -4.49 6.24 0.52
N GLY A 73 -4.28 4.93 0.51
CA GLY A 73 -4.76 4.03 1.57
C GLY A 73 -4.14 4.30 2.92
N ILE A 74 -2.82 4.54 3.00
CA ILE A 74 -2.15 4.80 4.28
C ILE A 74 -2.47 6.19 4.83
N TYR A 75 -2.67 7.19 3.96
CA TYR A 75 -3.12 8.52 4.40
C TYR A 75 -4.57 8.53 4.87
N ALA A 76 -5.46 7.74 4.24
CA ALA A 76 -6.82 7.54 4.74
C ALA A 76 -6.83 6.79 6.08
N PHE A 77 -5.92 5.81 6.26
CA PHE A 77 -5.68 5.12 7.53
C PHE A 77 -5.28 6.13 8.63
N GLY A 78 -4.30 7.01 8.36
CA GLY A 78 -3.90 8.06 9.30
C GLY A 78 -5.03 9.03 9.61
N THR A 79 -5.82 9.43 8.59
CA THR A 79 -6.99 10.29 8.79
C THR A 79 -8.02 9.65 9.72
N ALA A 80 -8.32 8.35 9.54
CA ALA A 80 -9.24 7.63 10.42
C ALA A 80 -8.70 7.53 11.85
N PHE A 81 -7.40 7.31 12.02
CA PHE A 81 -6.73 7.36 13.31
C PHE A 81 -6.90 8.72 13.98
N ASP A 82 -6.61 9.82 13.28
CA ASP A 82 -6.71 11.18 13.80
C ASP A 82 -8.15 11.53 14.20
N MET A 83 -9.15 11.06 13.43
CA MET A 83 -10.57 11.27 13.74
C MET A 83 -10.95 10.62 15.10
N VAL A 84 -10.41 9.43 15.42
CA VAL A 84 -10.60 8.78 16.71
C VAL A 84 -9.72 9.40 17.79
N ALA A 85 -8.44 9.58 17.53
CA ALA A 85 -7.46 10.12 18.48
C ALA A 85 -7.80 11.55 18.93
N SER A 86 -8.49 12.34 18.11
CA SER A 86 -8.99 13.66 18.48
C SER A 86 -10.11 13.63 19.54
N GLY A 87 -10.65 12.45 19.87
CA GLY A 87 -11.77 12.27 20.78
C GLY A 87 -13.12 12.74 20.24
N ARG A 88 -13.23 13.05 18.95
CA ARG A 88 -14.49 13.49 18.32
C ARG A 88 -15.40 12.35 17.91
N HIS A 89 -14.83 11.17 17.69
CA HIS A 89 -15.53 9.97 17.24
C HIS A 89 -14.95 8.74 17.94
N ASP A 90 -15.82 7.90 18.49
CA ASP A 90 -15.40 6.65 19.10
C ASP A 90 -15.22 5.52 18.08
N ILE A 91 -15.98 5.51 16.98
CA ILE A 91 -15.90 4.49 15.95
C ILE A 91 -15.91 5.13 14.56
N VAL A 92 -14.84 4.89 13.77
CA VAL A 92 -14.66 5.40 12.41
C VAL A 92 -14.44 4.23 11.45
N LEU A 93 -15.16 4.20 10.32
CA LEU A 93 -14.86 3.33 9.19
C LEU A 93 -13.78 3.95 8.30
N CYS A 94 -12.76 3.17 7.98
CA CYS A 94 -11.78 3.52 6.95
C CYS A 94 -11.97 2.57 5.76
N VAL A 95 -12.42 3.11 4.63
CA VAL A 95 -12.74 2.33 3.42
C VAL A 95 -11.87 2.76 2.27
N GLY A 96 -11.07 1.85 1.73
CA GLY A 96 -10.31 2.08 0.50
C GLY A 96 -10.89 1.28 -0.65
N THR A 97 -11.13 1.91 -1.79
CA THR A 97 -11.68 1.24 -2.97
C THR A 97 -11.15 1.85 -4.24
N GLU A 98 -11.06 1.05 -5.29
CA GLU A 98 -10.72 1.52 -6.63
C GLU A 98 -11.30 0.59 -7.69
N LYS A 99 -11.74 1.16 -8.81
CA LYS A 99 -12.26 0.42 -9.96
C LYS A 99 -11.69 0.97 -11.27
N ALA A 100 -10.48 0.54 -11.58
CA ALA A 100 -9.70 1.08 -12.69
C ALA A 100 -10.26 0.72 -14.07
N THR A 101 -11.02 -0.37 -14.23
CA THR A 101 -11.55 -0.78 -15.54
C THR A 101 -12.73 0.08 -16.01
N ASP A 102 -13.36 0.87 -15.14
CA ASP A 102 -14.45 1.77 -15.53
C ASP A 102 -13.97 2.99 -16.31
N CYS A 103 -12.66 3.21 -16.43
CA CYS A 103 -12.11 4.27 -17.26
C CYS A 103 -12.26 4.04 -18.79
N TYR A 104 -12.71 2.87 -19.21
CA TYR A 104 -13.05 2.62 -20.63
C TYR A 104 -14.29 3.38 -21.09
N ASP A 105 -14.21 3.98 -22.27
CA ASP A 105 -15.36 4.64 -22.87
C ASP A 105 -16.18 3.68 -23.75
N PHE A 106 -17.21 3.14 -23.17
CA PHE A 106 -18.13 2.25 -23.88
C PHE A 106 -19.06 2.98 -24.86
N MET A 107 -19.12 4.32 -24.81
CA MET A 107 -20.05 5.11 -25.63
C MET A 107 -19.45 5.55 -26.95
N SER A 108 -18.13 5.75 -27.00
CA SER A 108 -17.44 6.27 -28.18
C SER A 108 -16.76 5.21 -29.03
N GLU A 109 -16.72 3.94 -28.57
CA GLU A 109 -15.86 2.88 -29.10
C GLU A 109 -14.39 3.31 -29.18
N SER A 110 -14.05 4.52 -28.70
CA SER A 110 -12.68 4.98 -28.63
C SER A 110 -12.02 4.27 -27.46
N GLN A 111 -10.83 3.76 -27.69
CA GLN A 111 -9.99 3.30 -26.60
C GLN A 111 -9.69 4.53 -25.74
N THR A 112 -10.35 4.59 -24.59
CA THR A 112 -9.95 5.53 -23.56
C THR A 112 -8.52 5.22 -23.14
N PRO A 113 -7.82 6.19 -22.54
CA PRO A 113 -6.51 5.96 -22.02
C PRO A 113 -6.52 4.72 -21.14
N GLU A 114 -5.58 3.83 -21.37
CA GLU A 114 -5.33 2.72 -20.48
C GLU A 114 -5.13 3.25 -19.05
N VAL A 115 -5.32 2.40 -18.04
CA VAL A 115 -5.14 2.76 -16.62
C VAL A 115 -3.83 3.51 -16.38
N VAL A 116 -2.74 3.09 -17.04
CA VAL A 116 -1.42 3.72 -16.97
C VAL A 116 -1.44 5.18 -17.44
N GLN A 117 -2.11 5.47 -18.57
CA GLN A 117 -2.24 6.85 -19.08
C GLN A 117 -3.12 7.71 -18.16
N THR A 118 -4.16 7.11 -17.55
CA THR A 118 -4.99 7.81 -16.58
C THR A 118 -4.19 8.20 -15.34
N ILE A 119 -3.30 7.33 -14.87
CA ILE A 119 -2.40 7.61 -13.77
C ILE A 119 -1.41 8.72 -14.13
N ALA A 120 -0.95 8.77 -15.39
CA ALA A 120 -0.08 9.84 -15.88
C ALA A 120 -0.69 11.25 -15.76
N TRP A 121 -2.00 11.38 -15.58
CA TRP A 121 -2.64 12.67 -15.26
C TRP A 121 -2.23 13.25 -13.90
N SER A 122 -1.55 12.49 -13.07
CA SER A 122 -0.94 12.96 -11.83
C SER A 122 0.36 13.75 -12.05
N TRP A 123 0.93 13.69 -13.25
CA TRP A 123 2.19 14.35 -13.62
C TRP A 123 1.95 15.73 -14.21
N ASP A 124 2.99 16.56 -14.19
CA ASP A 124 2.93 17.91 -14.76
C ASP A 124 2.48 17.86 -16.23
N PRO A 125 1.44 18.65 -16.61
CA PRO A 125 0.88 18.56 -17.94
C PRO A 125 1.76 19.20 -19.04
N LEU A 126 2.72 20.02 -18.67
CA LEU A 126 3.55 20.78 -19.64
C LEU A 126 4.91 20.13 -19.88
N PHE A 127 5.49 19.49 -18.87
CA PHE A 127 6.87 19.00 -18.93
C PHE A 127 6.97 17.46 -18.91
N GLU A 128 6.03 16.76 -18.27
CA GLU A 128 6.13 15.32 -18.08
C GLU A 128 5.14 14.55 -18.94
N ARG A 129 3.87 14.90 -18.82
CA ARG A 129 2.80 14.17 -19.51
C ARG A 129 2.91 14.25 -21.03
N ASP A 130 3.29 15.39 -21.58
CA ASP A 130 3.48 15.58 -23.02
C ASP A 130 4.64 14.74 -23.57
N GLN A 131 5.57 14.32 -22.71
CA GLN A 131 6.66 13.40 -23.06
C GLN A 131 6.27 11.93 -22.86
N GLY A 132 5.04 11.65 -22.43
CA GLY A 132 4.54 10.31 -22.21
C GLY A 132 4.99 9.68 -20.90
N ALA A 133 5.40 10.49 -19.90
CA ALA A 133 5.83 10.00 -18.61
C ALA A 133 4.75 9.18 -17.90
N THR A 134 5.15 8.08 -17.29
CA THR A 134 4.29 7.16 -16.55
C THR A 134 4.83 6.93 -15.13
N ALA A 135 4.09 6.19 -14.31
CA ALA A 135 4.59 5.79 -13.00
C ALA A 135 5.89 4.97 -13.10
N ALA A 136 6.03 4.15 -14.16
CA ALA A 136 7.26 3.39 -14.39
C ALA A 136 8.48 4.30 -14.55
N ASP A 137 8.34 5.37 -15.33
CA ASP A 137 9.44 6.30 -15.58
C ASP A 137 9.88 7.02 -14.31
N SER A 138 8.93 7.52 -13.51
CA SER A 138 9.25 8.26 -12.29
C SER A 138 9.92 7.40 -11.20
N TYR A 139 9.54 6.14 -11.09
CA TYR A 139 10.20 5.21 -10.16
C TYR A 139 11.55 4.72 -10.70
N ALA A 140 11.66 4.54 -12.02
CA ALA A 140 12.92 4.17 -12.64
C ALA A 140 14.02 5.21 -12.39
N GLU A 141 13.69 6.51 -12.38
CA GLU A 141 14.68 7.55 -12.06
C GLU A 141 15.34 7.35 -10.70
N VAL A 142 14.55 7.09 -9.67
CA VAL A 142 15.07 6.83 -8.32
C VAL A 142 15.90 5.56 -8.28
N ILE A 143 15.40 4.50 -8.92
CA ILE A 143 16.08 3.20 -8.95
C ILE A 143 17.42 3.30 -9.70
N LEU A 144 17.45 3.95 -10.86
CA LEU A 144 18.67 4.14 -11.65
C LEU A 144 19.70 5.02 -10.90
N ALA A 145 19.24 6.08 -10.24
CA ALA A 145 20.09 6.91 -9.41
C ALA A 145 20.66 6.13 -8.21
N TYR A 146 19.88 5.23 -7.62
CA TYR A 146 20.36 4.34 -6.56
C TYR A 146 21.42 3.36 -7.10
N MET A 147 21.16 2.73 -8.25
CA MET A 147 22.12 1.80 -8.88
C MET A 147 23.43 2.48 -9.31
N ASP A 148 23.35 3.74 -9.74
CA ASP A 148 24.55 4.53 -10.07
C ASP A 148 25.38 4.83 -8.81
N HIS A 149 24.71 5.10 -7.69
CA HIS A 149 25.37 5.39 -6.42
C HIS A 149 25.88 4.13 -5.70
N TYR A 150 25.16 3.00 -5.86
CA TYR A 150 25.46 1.69 -5.24
C TYR A 150 25.52 0.58 -6.31
N PRO A 151 26.58 0.56 -7.16
CA PRO A 151 26.61 -0.32 -8.34
C PRO A 151 26.70 -1.82 -8.05
N ASP A 152 27.05 -2.19 -6.81
CA ASP A 152 27.15 -3.59 -6.37
C ASP A 152 25.90 -4.10 -5.65
N ASP A 153 24.84 -3.30 -5.59
CA ASP A 153 23.56 -3.62 -4.92
C ASP A 153 22.42 -3.86 -5.93
N LEU A 154 21.28 -4.34 -5.49
CA LEU A 154 20.10 -4.67 -6.30
C LEU A 154 20.39 -5.74 -7.37
N LYS A 155 21.12 -6.77 -7.01
CA LYS A 155 21.53 -7.84 -7.93
C LYS A 155 20.35 -8.69 -8.40
N MET A 156 20.32 -9.03 -9.67
CA MET A 156 19.24 -9.82 -10.29
C MET A 156 18.97 -11.17 -9.57
N PRO A 157 19.97 -11.94 -9.12
CA PRO A 157 19.72 -13.18 -8.37
C PRO A 157 18.99 -12.95 -7.04
N VAL A 158 19.30 -11.85 -6.33
CA VAL A 158 18.62 -11.46 -5.07
C VAL A 158 17.18 -11.08 -5.36
N ARG A 159 16.95 -10.23 -6.34
CA ARG A 159 15.63 -9.81 -6.81
C ARG A 159 14.76 -11.01 -7.19
N ALA A 160 15.32 -11.98 -7.90
CA ALA A 160 14.61 -13.22 -8.28
C ALA A 160 14.21 -14.05 -7.03
N GLU A 161 15.08 -14.11 -6.02
CA GLU A 161 14.78 -14.84 -4.78
C GLU A 161 13.72 -14.13 -3.93
N ILE A 162 13.75 -12.80 -3.84
CA ILE A 162 12.68 -12.02 -3.18
C ILE A 162 11.33 -12.29 -3.84
N LEU A 163 11.26 -12.22 -5.19
CA LEU A 163 10.04 -12.55 -5.92
C LEU A 163 9.55 -13.98 -5.64
N ARG A 164 10.47 -14.95 -5.59
CA ARG A 164 10.12 -16.34 -5.30
C ARG A 164 9.52 -16.48 -3.90
N ILE A 165 10.12 -15.85 -2.90
CA ILE A 165 9.62 -15.87 -1.51
C ILE A 165 8.23 -15.24 -1.44
N MET A 166 8.03 -14.06 -2.03
CA MET A 166 6.75 -13.37 -2.03
C MET A 166 5.67 -14.16 -2.78
N CYS A 167 6.02 -14.79 -3.89
CA CYS A 167 5.11 -15.67 -4.63
C CYS A 167 4.64 -16.86 -3.79
N GLU A 168 5.56 -17.53 -3.08
CA GLU A 168 5.20 -18.64 -2.17
C GLU A 168 4.31 -18.17 -1.01
N GLN A 169 4.54 -17.00 -0.47
CA GLN A 169 3.70 -16.40 0.57
C GLN A 169 2.30 -16.07 0.04
N ALA A 170 2.21 -15.53 -1.18
CA ALA A 170 0.95 -15.18 -1.84
C ALA A 170 -0.01 -16.38 -1.98
N LYS A 171 0.51 -17.62 -2.10
CA LYS A 171 -0.32 -18.84 -2.16
C LYS A 171 -1.22 -19.02 -0.93
N ASN A 172 -0.80 -18.48 0.21
CA ASN A 172 -1.56 -18.53 1.46
C ASN A 172 -2.61 -17.40 1.58
N ASN A 173 -2.66 -16.49 0.60
CA ASN A 173 -3.60 -15.39 0.55
C ASN A 173 -4.69 -15.66 -0.50
N PRO A 174 -5.92 -15.99 -0.10
CA PRO A 174 -7.00 -16.29 -1.05
C PRO A 174 -7.40 -15.09 -1.92
N ASN A 175 -7.03 -13.88 -1.48
CA ASN A 175 -7.31 -12.63 -2.19
C ASN A 175 -6.18 -12.21 -3.14
N ALA A 176 -5.03 -12.88 -3.13
CA ALA A 176 -3.94 -12.56 -4.03
C ALA A 176 -4.31 -12.90 -5.48
N GLN A 177 -4.20 -11.93 -6.37
CA GLN A 177 -4.61 -12.04 -7.77
C GLN A 177 -3.71 -12.98 -8.57
N ARG A 178 -2.42 -13.02 -8.25
CA ARG A 178 -1.40 -13.82 -8.96
C ARG A 178 -0.83 -14.96 -8.11
N ARG A 179 -1.62 -15.47 -7.15
CA ARG A 179 -1.18 -16.52 -6.21
C ARG A 179 -0.77 -17.83 -6.87
N ASP A 180 -1.29 -18.11 -8.07
CA ASP A 180 -1.01 -19.36 -8.79
C ASP A 180 0.16 -19.21 -9.79
N GLU A 181 0.87 -18.07 -9.74
CA GLU A 181 2.02 -17.84 -10.60
C GLU A 181 3.21 -18.71 -10.16
N ILE A 182 4.00 -19.14 -11.13
CA ILE A 182 5.23 -19.88 -10.90
C ILE A 182 6.40 -18.92 -11.16
N VAL A 183 7.24 -18.72 -10.16
CA VAL A 183 8.42 -17.87 -10.27
C VAL A 183 9.67 -18.72 -10.10
N THR A 184 10.54 -18.69 -11.11
CA THR A 184 11.88 -19.27 -11.06
C THR A 184 12.91 -18.21 -11.46
N PRO A 185 14.17 -18.33 -11.03
CA PRO A 185 15.22 -17.40 -11.43
C PRO A 185 15.30 -17.20 -12.94
N GLU A 186 15.17 -18.28 -13.72
CA GLU A 186 15.24 -18.27 -15.17
C GLU A 186 14.09 -17.47 -15.79
N ARG A 187 12.87 -17.61 -15.25
CA ARG A 187 11.71 -16.83 -15.71
C ARG A 187 11.87 -15.35 -15.40
N VAL A 188 12.44 -15.00 -14.26
CA VAL A 188 12.72 -13.62 -13.90
C VAL A 188 13.79 -13.04 -14.84
N GLU A 189 14.87 -13.79 -15.09
CA GLU A 189 15.92 -13.38 -16.01
C GLU A 189 15.42 -13.18 -17.44
N GLN A 190 14.55 -14.06 -17.93
CA GLN A 190 13.95 -14.00 -19.26
C GLN A 190 12.79 -13.02 -19.37
N SER A 191 12.30 -12.45 -18.26
CA SER A 191 11.22 -11.48 -18.28
C SER A 191 11.64 -10.22 -19.04
N PRO A 192 10.79 -9.68 -19.92
CA PRO A 192 11.14 -8.48 -20.67
C PRO A 192 11.33 -7.28 -19.74
N TRP A 193 12.27 -6.43 -20.07
CA TRP A 193 12.45 -5.15 -19.42
C TRP A 193 11.23 -4.24 -19.66
N ILE A 194 10.78 -3.57 -18.62
CA ILE A 194 9.90 -2.41 -18.75
C ILE A 194 10.77 -1.17 -18.93
N ILE A 195 11.79 -1.01 -18.05
CA ILE A 195 12.84 0.00 -18.19
C ILE A 195 14.17 -0.67 -17.83
N GLU A 196 15.08 -0.76 -18.79
CA GLU A 196 16.41 -1.36 -18.59
C GLU A 196 17.39 -0.31 -18.07
N PRO A 197 18.21 -0.60 -17.04
CA PRO A 197 18.30 -1.82 -16.27
C PRO A 197 17.47 -1.79 -14.96
N ALA A 198 16.52 -0.86 -14.82
CA ALA A 198 15.81 -0.62 -13.57
C ALA A 198 14.96 -1.83 -13.14
N PHE A 199 14.02 -2.27 -13.95
CA PHE A 199 13.14 -3.40 -13.60
C PHE A 199 12.47 -4.06 -14.81
N LYS A 200 12.11 -5.31 -14.59
CA LYS A 200 11.44 -6.19 -15.55
C LYS A 200 9.95 -6.31 -15.27
N LYS A 201 9.21 -6.84 -16.22
CA LYS A 201 7.75 -7.03 -16.13
C LYS A 201 7.31 -7.87 -14.92
N LEU A 202 8.05 -8.92 -14.56
CA LEU A 202 7.72 -9.73 -13.38
C LEU A 202 7.97 -9.01 -12.06
N GLU A 203 8.72 -7.94 -12.08
CA GLU A 203 9.06 -7.12 -10.91
C GLU A 203 8.09 -5.95 -10.70
N THR A 204 6.99 -5.91 -11.45
CA THR A 204 6.00 -4.84 -11.36
C THR A 204 4.66 -5.34 -10.86
N CYS A 205 3.97 -4.50 -10.10
CA CYS A 205 2.61 -4.77 -9.68
C CYS A 205 1.65 -4.76 -10.89
N VAL A 206 0.44 -5.25 -10.64
CA VAL A 206 -0.65 -5.16 -11.60
C VAL A 206 -1.78 -4.33 -11.00
N TYR A 207 -2.30 -3.38 -11.78
CA TYR A 207 -3.49 -2.65 -11.38
C TYR A 207 -4.69 -3.59 -11.30
N THR A 208 -5.44 -3.47 -10.22
CA THR A 208 -6.60 -4.30 -9.95
C THR A 208 -7.77 -3.46 -9.46
N GLU A 209 -8.87 -4.12 -9.28
CA GLU A 209 -10.06 -3.59 -8.66
C GLU A 209 -10.30 -4.29 -7.33
N GLY A 210 -10.78 -3.55 -6.36
CA GLY A 210 -11.06 -4.10 -5.06
C GLY A 210 -11.47 -3.03 -4.06
N ALA A 211 -11.72 -3.51 -2.84
CA ALA A 211 -11.94 -2.67 -1.69
C ALA A 211 -11.43 -3.34 -0.43
N ALA A 212 -11.05 -2.54 0.55
CA ALA A 212 -10.71 -2.96 1.90
C ALA A 212 -11.37 -2.02 2.91
N CYS A 213 -11.76 -2.55 4.06
CA CYS A 213 -12.34 -1.76 5.13
C CYS A 213 -11.73 -2.14 6.47
N LEU A 214 -11.39 -1.13 7.26
CA LEU A 214 -10.91 -1.25 8.62
C LEU A 214 -11.83 -0.46 9.55
N ILE A 215 -11.99 -0.94 10.77
CA ILE A 215 -12.74 -0.27 11.83
C ILE A 215 -11.74 0.27 12.85
N PHE A 216 -11.73 1.58 13.02
CA PHE A 216 -10.96 2.28 14.02
C PHE A 216 -11.86 2.58 15.21
N ALA A 217 -11.37 2.33 16.40
CA ALA A 217 -12.15 2.59 17.60
C ALA A 217 -11.28 3.12 18.74
N ALA A 218 -11.87 3.95 19.61
CA ALA A 218 -11.25 4.40 20.85
C ALA A 218 -10.95 3.21 21.77
N GLU A 219 -9.92 3.31 22.61
CA GLU A 219 -9.34 2.20 23.39
C GLU A 219 -10.38 1.30 24.06
N GLY A 220 -11.19 1.81 24.97
CA GLY A 220 -12.19 0.99 25.71
C GLY A 220 -13.28 0.43 24.79
N VAL A 221 -13.64 1.14 23.72
CA VAL A 221 -14.61 0.67 22.71
C VAL A 221 -13.99 -0.44 21.85
N ALA A 222 -12.72 -0.30 21.48
CA ALA A 222 -11.98 -1.32 20.75
C ALA A 222 -11.88 -2.63 21.55
N GLU A 223 -11.59 -2.55 22.84
CA GLU A 223 -11.55 -3.71 23.74
C GLU A 223 -12.89 -4.42 23.84
N GLU A 224 -13.99 -3.67 23.99
CA GLU A 224 -15.36 -4.23 24.01
C GLU A 224 -15.68 -4.97 22.72
N ILE A 225 -15.44 -4.33 21.58
CA ILE A 225 -15.71 -4.91 20.25
C ILE A 225 -14.85 -6.16 20.04
N CYS A 226 -13.55 -6.08 20.29
CA CYS A 226 -12.61 -7.18 20.09
C CYS A 226 -12.94 -8.38 20.99
N LYS A 227 -13.29 -8.15 22.26
CA LYS A 227 -13.76 -9.18 23.17
C LYS A 227 -15.04 -9.87 22.66
N SER A 228 -16.00 -9.09 22.16
CA SER A 228 -17.23 -9.61 21.55
C SER A 228 -16.97 -10.42 20.28
N ALA A 229 -16.03 -9.96 19.46
CA ALA A 229 -15.63 -10.64 18.24
C ALA A 229 -14.81 -11.92 18.50
N GLY A 230 -14.11 -11.99 19.64
CA GLY A 230 -13.20 -13.08 19.99
C GLY A 230 -11.83 -12.95 19.32
N ASN A 231 -11.41 -11.75 18.99
CA ASN A 231 -10.12 -11.42 18.38
C ASN A 231 -9.36 -10.40 19.26
N PRO A 232 -8.02 -10.48 19.36
CA PRO A 232 -7.26 -9.44 20.04
C PRO A 232 -7.36 -8.11 19.31
N PRO A 233 -7.35 -6.97 20.02
CA PRO A 233 -7.21 -5.66 19.38
C PRO A 233 -5.83 -5.55 18.72
N ILE A 234 -5.78 -4.74 17.66
CA ILE A 234 -4.51 -4.32 17.04
C ILE A 234 -4.38 -2.83 17.28
N TRP A 235 -3.43 -2.48 18.14
CA TRP A 235 -3.14 -1.10 18.50
C TRP A 235 -2.28 -0.43 17.42
N ILE A 236 -2.55 0.83 17.15
CA ILE A 236 -1.71 1.67 16.30
C ILE A 236 -0.77 2.41 17.25
N GLU A 237 0.44 1.90 17.39
CA GLU A 237 1.46 2.42 18.30
C GLU A 237 2.27 3.55 17.69
N GLY A 238 2.39 3.58 16.35
CA GLY A 238 3.14 4.59 15.65
C GLY A 238 2.56 4.95 14.30
N LEU A 239 2.65 6.23 13.97
CA LEU A 239 2.31 6.77 12.67
C LEU A 239 3.35 7.81 12.25
N GLY A 240 3.75 7.76 11.00
CA GLY A 240 4.63 8.74 10.41
C GLY A 240 4.28 9.00 8.96
N PHE A 241 4.31 10.28 8.59
CA PHE A 241 4.04 10.74 7.23
C PHE A 241 5.10 11.75 6.84
N ALA A 242 5.56 11.66 5.59
CA ALA A 242 6.48 12.64 5.03
C ALA A 242 6.22 12.80 3.53
N CYS A 243 6.58 13.94 3.00
CA CYS A 243 6.54 14.20 1.56
C CYS A 243 7.82 14.91 1.12
N GLU A 244 8.29 14.50 -0.05
CA GLU A 244 9.39 15.14 -0.74
C GLU A 244 8.87 16.26 -1.66
N PRO A 245 9.72 17.25 -2.00
CA PRO A 245 9.36 18.23 -3.00
C PRO A 245 9.08 17.55 -4.35
N TYR A 246 8.10 18.08 -5.08
CA TYR A 246 7.88 17.70 -6.47
C TYR A 246 9.05 18.19 -7.34
N TRP A 247 9.67 17.27 -8.05
CA TRP A 247 10.75 17.62 -8.98
C TRP A 247 10.85 16.51 -10.03
N TRP A 248 10.97 16.89 -11.25
CA TRP A 248 11.20 16.01 -12.37
C TRP A 248 12.41 16.50 -13.16
N GLY A 249 13.40 15.64 -13.34
CA GLY A 249 14.60 15.97 -14.12
C GLY A 249 15.38 17.20 -13.63
N ILE A 250 14.98 17.82 -12.53
CA ILE A 250 15.61 18.98 -11.93
C ILE A 250 16.19 18.58 -10.59
N SER A 251 17.50 18.69 -10.42
CA SER A 251 18.15 18.41 -9.16
C SER A 251 17.60 19.31 -8.06
N HIS A 252 16.89 18.73 -7.10
CA HIS A 252 16.51 19.47 -5.89
C HIS A 252 17.73 19.53 -4.96
N PRO A 253 18.12 20.70 -4.47
CA PRO A 253 19.37 20.85 -3.71
C PRO A 253 19.41 20.07 -2.40
N HIS A 254 18.27 19.61 -1.91
CA HIS A 254 18.14 18.82 -0.67
C HIS A 254 17.88 17.34 -0.92
N LYS A 255 17.71 16.89 -2.15
CA LYS A 255 17.50 15.48 -2.44
C LYS A 255 18.80 14.80 -2.81
N LEU A 256 19.13 13.76 -2.07
CA LEU A 256 20.25 12.90 -2.38
C LEU A 256 19.84 11.92 -3.50
N PRO A 257 20.64 11.77 -4.55
CA PRO A 257 20.35 10.83 -5.61
C PRO A 257 20.12 9.40 -5.09
N GLY A 258 19.10 8.73 -5.62
CA GLY A 258 18.78 7.35 -5.24
C GLY A 258 18.19 7.16 -3.84
N ARG A 259 17.90 8.23 -3.11
CA ARG A 259 17.24 8.20 -1.79
C ARG A 259 15.74 8.37 -1.93
N ILE A 260 15.00 7.74 -1.05
CA ILE A 260 13.57 7.99 -0.84
C ILE A 260 13.40 8.47 0.60
N GLU A 261 13.76 9.74 0.82
CA GLU A 261 13.78 10.33 2.17
C GLU A 261 12.40 10.37 2.83
N SER A 262 11.33 10.45 2.04
CA SER A 262 9.95 10.36 2.55
C SER A 262 9.72 9.06 3.33
N HIS A 263 10.30 7.93 2.88
CA HIS A 263 10.19 6.64 3.57
C HIS A 263 11.01 6.63 4.86
N HIS A 264 12.23 7.16 4.83
CA HIS A 264 13.08 7.29 6.01
C HIS A 264 12.41 8.14 7.09
N LEU A 265 11.94 9.33 6.73
CA LEU A 265 11.34 10.27 7.67
C LEU A 265 10.02 9.75 8.24
N ALA A 266 9.18 9.13 7.40
CA ALA A 266 7.93 8.51 7.85
C ALA A 266 8.18 7.35 8.82
N ALA A 267 9.13 6.47 8.49
CA ALA A 267 9.50 5.35 9.36
C ALA A 267 10.09 5.82 10.68
N LYS A 268 11.00 6.79 10.63
CA LYS A 268 11.61 7.40 11.84
C LYS A 268 10.53 7.94 12.78
N ALA A 269 9.60 8.74 12.26
CA ALA A 269 8.51 9.31 13.06
C ALA A 269 7.61 8.21 13.68
N ALA A 270 7.30 7.16 12.90
CA ALA A 270 6.50 6.03 13.38
C ALA A 270 7.22 5.22 14.47
N TYR A 271 8.52 4.94 14.32
CA TYR A 271 9.32 4.27 15.35
C TYR A 271 9.46 5.11 16.62
N GLU A 272 9.73 6.42 16.49
CA GLU A 272 9.82 7.34 17.63
C GLU A 272 8.51 7.39 18.41
N MET A 273 7.36 7.44 17.73
CA MET A 273 6.04 7.42 18.38
C MET A 273 5.78 6.09 19.08
N ALA A 274 6.14 4.95 18.46
CA ALA A 274 5.93 3.63 19.01
C ALA A 274 6.96 3.24 20.10
N GLY A 275 8.09 3.95 20.18
CA GLY A 275 9.18 3.63 21.11
C GLY A 275 9.93 2.33 20.77
N ILE A 276 9.98 1.95 19.48
CA ILE A 276 10.63 0.72 18.99
C ILE A 276 11.68 1.02 17.92
N THR A 277 12.36 -0.01 17.51
CA THR A 277 13.34 -0.01 16.41
C THR A 277 12.91 -0.94 15.26
N PRO A 278 13.50 -0.85 14.05
CA PRO A 278 13.21 -1.80 12.98
C PRO A 278 13.39 -3.27 13.37
N GLN A 279 14.29 -3.56 14.30
CA GLN A 279 14.62 -4.91 14.77
C GLN A 279 13.50 -5.56 15.61
N ASP A 280 12.58 -4.75 16.14
CA ASP A 280 11.44 -5.22 16.93
C ASP A 280 10.27 -5.66 16.03
N VAL A 281 10.29 -5.28 14.74
CA VAL A 281 9.23 -5.56 13.78
C VAL A 281 9.29 -7.01 13.30
N ASN A 282 8.17 -7.69 13.33
CA ASN A 282 8.02 -9.10 12.91
C ASN A 282 7.40 -9.27 11.52
N VAL A 283 6.52 -8.35 11.13
CA VAL A 283 5.78 -8.38 9.87
C VAL A 283 5.89 -7.01 9.20
N VAL A 284 6.22 -7.00 7.91
CA VAL A 284 6.25 -5.79 7.10
C VAL A 284 5.38 -5.99 5.87
N GLU A 285 4.41 -5.13 5.67
CA GLU A 285 3.64 -5.02 4.43
C GLU A 285 4.00 -3.71 3.75
N LEU A 286 4.83 -3.82 2.73
CA LEU A 286 5.35 -2.71 1.95
C LEU A 286 4.57 -2.48 0.67
N HIS A 287 4.49 -1.22 0.27
CA HIS A 287 4.06 -0.84 -1.06
C HIS A 287 5.16 -1.17 -2.07
N ASP A 288 5.03 -2.27 -2.78
CA ASP A 288 5.98 -2.82 -3.75
C ASP A 288 5.44 -2.68 -5.18
N ALA A 289 5.17 -1.44 -5.62
CA ALA A 289 4.77 -1.22 -7.01
C ALA A 289 5.84 -1.73 -7.99
N PHE A 290 7.10 -1.61 -7.61
CA PHE A 290 8.28 -2.10 -8.30
C PHE A 290 9.22 -2.78 -7.31
N LEU A 291 9.74 -3.96 -7.64
CA LEU A 291 10.56 -4.72 -6.70
C LEU A 291 11.80 -3.97 -6.22
N PRO A 292 12.62 -3.32 -7.07
CA PRO A 292 13.79 -2.58 -6.59
C PRO A 292 13.41 -1.42 -5.64
N GLN A 293 12.22 -0.82 -5.82
CA GLN A 293 11.72 0.19 -4.89
C GLN A 293 11.44 -0.41 -3.50
N LEU A 294 10.92 -1.67 -3.43
CA LEU A 294 10.78 -2.38 -2.14
C LEU A 294 12.14 -2.52 -1.45
N GLU A 295 13.18 -2.94 -2.16
CA GLU A 295 14.52 -3.15 -1.62
C GLU A 295 15.11 -1.85 -1.07
N ILE A 296 15.01 -0.75 -1.84
CA ILE A 296 15.44 0.59 -1.41
C ILE A 296 14.62 1.03 -0.18
N SER A 297 13.31 0.81 -0.18
CA SER A 297 12.44 1.17 0.95
C SER A 297 12.80 0.43 2.24
N MET A 298 13.16 -0.85 2.15
CA MET A 298 13.63 -1.63 3.31
C MET A 298 14.91 -1.03 3.90
N ALA A 299 15.83 -0.56 3.04
CA ALA A 299 17.05 0.12 3.47
C ALA A 299 16.74 1.50 4.08
N GLU A 300 15.86 2.30 3.46
CA GLU A 300 15.45 3.62 3.98
C GLU A 300 14.75 3.51 5.36
N MET A 301 14.02 2.44 5.59
CA MET A 301 13.34 2.20 6.87
C MET A 301 14.23 1.49 7.92
N GLY A 302 15.51 1.22 7.61
CA GLY A 302 16.51 0.73 8.56
C GLY A 302 16.53 -0.78 8.80
N PHE A 303 15.88 -1.60 7.96
CA PHE A 303 15.98 -3.07 8.06
C PHE A 303 17.32 -3.60 7.57
N VAL A 304 17.91 -2.95 6.60
CA VAL A 304 19.28 -3.17 6.12
C VAL A 304 19.96 -1.80 5.89
N PRO A 305 21.28 -1.72 5.84
CA PRO A 305 21.97 -0.45 5.53
C PRO A 305 21.72 -0.01 4.08
N LEU A 306 21.73 1.29 3.82
CA LEU A 306 21.72 1.83 2.45
C LEU A 306 22.95 1.32 1.66
N GLY A 307 22.71 0.93 0.41
CA GLY A 307 23.73 0.31 -0.45
C GLY A 307 23.98 -1.17 -0.12
N HIS A 308 23.12 -1.76 0.72
CA HIS A 308 23.16 -3.16 1.12
C HIS A 308 21.76 -3.79 1.10
N ALA A 309 20.93 -3.42 0.15
CA ALA A 309 19.58 -3.99 0.01
C ALA A 309 19.61 -5.50 -0.27
N ASP A 310 20.64 -5.98 -0.95
CA ASP A 310 20.87 -7.42 -1.18
C ASP A 310 21.00 -8.22 0.13
N ASP A 311 21.39 -7.59 1.25
CA ASP A 311 21.45 -8.21 2.57
C ASP A 311 20.11 -8.78 3.04
N LEU A 312 18.99 -8.32 2.48
CA LEU A 312 17.67 -8.91 2.74
C LEU A 312 17.69 -10.43 2.52
N ILE A 313 18.38 -10.90 1.51
CA ILE A 313 18.54 -12.33 1.18
C ILE A 313 19.87 -12.88 1.66
N GLU A 314 20.99 -12.18 1.40
CA GLU A 314 22.33 -12.66 1.72
C GLU A 314 22.53 -12.88 3.23
N LYS A 315 21.96 -12.00 4.07
CA LYS A 315 21.97 -12.14 5.55
C LYS A 315 20.69 -12.76 6.13
N LYS A 316 19.79 -13.24 5.27
CA LYS A 316 18.53 -13.91 5.67
C LYS A 316 17.63 -13.04 6.55
N VAL A 317 17.65 -11.72 6.35
CA VAL A 317 16.71 -10.80 6.99
C VAL A 317 15.28 -11.16 6.55
N MET A 318 15.09 -11.34 5.24
CA MET A 318 13.89 -11.89 4.65
C MET A 318 14.11 -13.37 4.31
N ALA A 319 13.35 -14.24 4.93
CA ALA A 319 13.40 -15.68 4.65
C ALA A 319 12.00 -16.29 4.79
N PRO A 320 11.67 -17.41 4.11
CA PRO A 320 10.36 -18.04 4.18
C PRO A 320 9.90 -18.39 5.60
N HIS A 321 10.88 -18.62 6.49
CA HIS A 321 10.68 -18.90 7.92
C HIS A 321 11.59 -18.03 8.79
N GLY A 322 12.01 -16.85 8.27
CA GLY A 322 12.86 -15.89 8.95
C GLY A 322 12.14 -15.17 10.09
N GLN A 323 12.92 -14.36 10.83
CA GLN A 323 12.36 -13.52 11.91
C GLN A 323 11.45 -12.42 11.36
N LEU A 324 11.70 -11.92 10.14
CA LEU A 324 10.94 -10.88 9.48
C LEU A 324 10.13 -11.45 8.30
N LEU A 325 8.82 -11.30 8.38
CA LEU A 325 7.91 -11.60 7.27
C LEU A 325 7.74 -10.34 6.42
N VAL A 326 8.22 -10.35 5.18
CA VAL A 326 8.06 -9.25 4.23
C VAL A 326 6.99 -9.61 3.21
N ASN A 327 5.99 -8.75 3.08
CA ASN A 327 4.85 -8.91 2.18
C ASN A 327 4.22 -10.32 2.21
N PRO A 328 3.82 -10.84 3.38
CA PRO A 328 3.16 -12.15 3.47
C PRO A 328 1.83 -12.21 2.71
N SER A 329 1.25 -11.06 2.35
CA SER A 329 0.10 -10.98 1.44
C SER A 329 0.43 -11.34 -0.01
N GLY A 330 1.72 -11.32 -0.38
CA GLY A 330 2.24 -11.30 -1.74
C GLY A 330 2.50 -9.87 -2.25
N GLY A 331 2.30 -8.86 -1.40
CA GLY A 331 2.46 -7.45 -1.76
C GLY A 331 1.52 -7.00 -2.87
N LEU A 332 1.84 -5.90 -3.54
CA LEU A 332 1.11 -5.42 -4.71
C LEU A 332 1.46 -6.25 -5.97
N ILE A 333 2.68 -6.80 -6.04
CA ILE A 333 3.13 -7.59 -7.19
C ILE A 333 2.26 -8.82 -7.38
N TYR A 334 1.94 -9.56 -6.33
CA TYR A 334 1.10 -10.76 -6.41
C TYR A 334 -0.32 -10.56 -5.90
N GLY A 335 -0.51 -9.69 -4.91
CA GLY A 335 -1.82 -9.35 -4.35
C GLY A 335 -2.67 -8.52 -5.30
N GLY A 336 -2.03 -7.59 -6.01
CA GLY A 336 -2.66 -6.62 -6.90
C GLY A 336 -2.77 -5.22 -6.27
N HIS A 337 -2.86 -4.21 -7.12
CA HIS A 337 -2.84 -2.80 -6.74
C HIS A 337 -4.15 -2.11 -7.09
N PHE A 338 -5.09 -2.05 -6.15
CA PHE A 338 -6.29 -1.20 -6.21
C PHE A 338 -6.03 0.10 -5.46
N VAL A 339 -5.47 1.06 -6.14
CA VAL A 339 -4.72 2.22 -5.64
C VAL A 339 -5.28 2.84 -4.36
N GLY A 340 -6.58 3.15 -4.32
CA GLY A 340 -7.23 3.80 -3.17
C GLY A 340 -7.25 2.97 -1.88
N GLY A 341 -7.11 1.64 -1.96
CA GLY A 341 -7.26 0.76 -0.81
C GLY A 341 -6.14 -0.24 -0.55
N SER A 342 -5.11 -0.29 -1.38
CA SER A 342 -4.04 -1.30 -1.27
C SER A 342 -3.38 -1.30 0.11
N ASN A 343 -3.05 -0.12 0.67
CA ASN A 343 -2.38 -0.04 1.97
C ASN A 343 -3.31 -0.44 3.13
N MET A 344 -4.62 -0.30 2.99
CA MET A 344 -5.59 -0.84 3.95
C MET A 344 -5.64 -2.36 3.89
N PHE A 345 -5.53 -2.93 2.69
CA PHE A 345 -5.39 -4.38 2.53
C PHE A 345 -4.07 -4.88 3.14
N SER A 346 -2.98 -4.14 2.97
CA SER A 346 -1.71 -4.39 3.65
C SER A 346 -1.87 -4.38 5.17
N ALA A 347 -2.57 -3.40 5.74
CA ALA A 347 -2.85 -3.34 7.18
C ALA A 347 -3.70 -4.52 7.66
N TRP A 348 -4.72 -4.91 6.90
CA TRP A 348 -5.50 -6.11 7.17
C TRP A 348 -4.62 -7.38 7.14
N SER A 349 -3.72 -7.49 6.18
CA SER A 349 -2.80 -8.63 6.08
C SER A 349 -1.81 -8.69 7.25
N ALA A 350 -1.19 -7.56 7.61
CA ALA A 350 -0.32 -7.47 8.77
C ALA A 350 -1.07 -7.89 10.06
N ARG A 351 -2.30 -7.35 10.29
CA ARG A 351 -3.17 -7.78 11.38
C ARG A 351 -3.38 -9.30 11.40
N ARG A 352 -3.69 -9.87 10.25
CA ARG A 352 -3.94 -11.32 10.13
C ARG A 352 -2.72 -12.15 10.55
N GLU A 353 -1.53 -11.77 10.11
CA GLU A 353 -0.30 -12.49 10.46
C GLU A 353 0.08 -12.28 11.94
N LEU A 354 -0.10 -11.07 12.49
CA LEU A 354 0.09 -10.78 13.91
C LEU A 354 -0.78 -11.69 14.78
N ILE A 355 -2.06 -11.83 14.45
CA ILE A 355 -3.01 -12.68 15.21
C ILE A 355 -2.68 -14.15 15.00
N LYS A 356 -2.54 -14.61 13.74
CA LYS A 356 -2.38 -16.02 13.39
C LYS A 356 -1.10 -16.63 13.95
N ARG A 357 -0.02 -15.84 13.99
CA ARG A 357 1.32 -16.29 14.41
C ARG A 357 1.71 -15.80 15.81
N GLU A 358 0.80 -15.12 16.49
CA GLU A 358 1.03 -14.53 17.80
C GLU A 358 2.26 -13.60 17.87
N LEU A 359 2.50 -12.86 16.76
CA LEU A 359 3.59 -11.91 16.64
C LEU A 359 3.21 -10.58 17.31
N GLU A 360 4.21 -9.79 17.68
CA GLU A 360 3.99 -8.57 18.46
C GLU A 360 3.82 -7.34 17.57
N TYR A 361 4.79 -7.02 16.72
CA TYR A 361 4.80 -5.79 15.93
C TYR A 361 4.72 -6.04 14.43
N GLY A 362 3.92 -5.23 13.76
CA GLY A 362 3.83 -5.15 12.31
C GLY A 362 4.05 -3.73 11.81
N LEU A 363 4.64 -3.59 10.63
CA LEU A 363 4.78 -2.34 9.92
C LEU A 363 3.98 -2.38 8.63
N VAL A 364 3.24 -1.31 8.36
CA VAL A 364 2.53 -1.09 7.09
C VAL A 364 3.07 0.18 6.45
N HIS A 365 3.46 0.09 5.18
CA HIS A 365 3.99 1.20 4.43
C HIS A 365 3.17 1.48 3.18
N GLY A 366 2.99 2.75 2.88
CA GLY A 366 2.40 3.21 1.63
C GLY A 366 3.22 4.34 1.01
N THR A 367 3.32 4.33 -0.31
CA THR A 367 3.99 5.39 -1.06
C THR A 367 3.22 5.74 -2.33
N GLY A 368 3.45 6.92 -2.88
CA GLY A 368 2.78 7.36 -4.09
C GLY A 368 3.29 8.69 -4.63
N ALA A 369 2.66 9.14 -5.70
CA ALA A 369 3.00 10.29 -6.52
C ALA A 369 4.33 10.13 -7.28
N SER A 370 4.85 11.21 -7.85
CA SER A 370 6.08 11.19 -8.64
C SER A 370 7.27 10.77 -7.77
N SER A 371 8.03 9.78 -8.25
CA SER A 371 9.28 9.34 -7.63
C SER A 371 9.16 9.00 -6.13
N ALA A 372 8.06 8.37 -5.72
CA ALA A 372 7.77 8.02 -4.32
C ALA A 372 7.66 9.23 -3.38
N GLN A 373 7.16 10.35 -3.88
CA GLN A 373 7.09 11.63 -3.18
C GLN A 373 6.41 11.57 -1.80
N TYR A 374 5.33 10.78 -1.67
CA TYR A 374 4.64 10.57 -0.40
C TYR A 374 5.07 9.28 0.26
N GLY A 375 5.43 9.34 1.53
CA GLY A 375 5.68 8.19 2.38
C GLY A 375 4.75 8.19 3.60
N GLY A 376 4.21 7.02 3.94
CA GLY A 376 3.43 6.82 5.15
C GLY A 376 3.75 5.47 5.78
N VAL A 377 3.92 5.45 7.10
CA VAL A 377 4.23 4.25 7.89
C VAL A 377 3.32 4.17 9.10
N ALA A 378 2.75 2.99 9.33
CA ALA A 378 2.03 2.67 10.56
C ALA A 378 2.68 1.49 11.27
N ILE A 379 2.86 1.60 12.58
CA ILE A 379 3.29 0.51 13.46
C ILE A 379 2.07 -0.04 14.18
N LEU A 380 1.86 -1.32 13.99
CA LEU A 380 0.77 -2.09 14.58
C LEU A 380 1.30 -2.99 15.69
N ARG A 381 0.63 -3.06 16.83
CA ARG A 381 0.95 -3.99 17.91
C ARG A 381 -0.26 -4.86 18.26
N ARG A 382 -0.04 -6.16 18.37
CA ARG A 382 -1.07 -7.11 18.83
C ARG A 382 -1.30 -6.93 20.32
N GLY A 383 -2.55 -6.66 20.69
CA GLY A 383 -2.97 -6.66 22.09
C GLY A 383 -3.25 -8.07 22.59
N VAL A 384 -3.68 -8.15 23.84
CA VAL A 384 -4.19 -9.36 24.48
C VAL A 384 -5.69 -9.25 24.70
N ILE A 385 -6.40 -10.39 24.72
CA ILE A 385 -7.85 -10.45 25.06
C ILE A 385 -7.99 -10.58 26.57
#